data_b287c4c1b0e63515da55dbd11dd5ea06
#
_entry.id   b287c4c1b0e63515da55dbd11dd5ea06
#
_cell.length_a   1.000
_cell.length_b   1.000
_cell.length_c   1.000
_cell.angle_alpha   90.00
_cell.angle_beta   90.00
_cell.angle_gamma   90.00
#
_symmetry.space_group_name_H-M   'P 1'
#
loop_
_entity.id
_entity.type
_entity.pdbx_description
1 polymer ?
#
loop_
_entity_poly.entity_id
_entity_poly.type
_entity_poly.pdbx_seq_one_letter_code
_entity_poly.pdbx_strand_id
1 'polypeptide(L)' 'MPPRKLTRESVLDAAVVMADGEGLGRLTMRRLAGELGVEAMSLYHHFANKDALLDGMVDVVYT' A
#
# COMPACT_ATOMS: atom_id res chain seq x y z
N MET A 1 17.52 10.44 10.57
CA MET A 1 16.36 10.52 9.72
C MET A 1 15.12 10.10 10.50
N PRO A 2 14.09 10.93 10.58
CA PRO A 2 12.90 10.53 11.32
C PRO A 2 12.25 9.33 10.66
N PRO A 3 11.62 8.43 11.44
CA PRO A 3 10.93 7.30 10.87
C PRO A 3 9.79 7.79 9.99
N ARG A 4 9.59 7.11 8.88
CA ARG A 4 8.52 7.46 7.95
C ARG A 4 7.18 7.17 8.64
N LYS A 5 6.36 8.18 8.75
CA LYS A 5 5.03 8.00 9.31
C LYS A 5 4.15 7.22 8.36
N LEU A 6 3.48 6.20 8.86
CA LEU A 6 2.57 5.40 8.04
C LEU A 6 1.28 6.20 7.84
N THR A 7 1.03 6.62 6.60
CA THR A 7 -0.17 7.36 6.23
C THR A 7 -0.85 6.65 5.07
N ARG A 8 -2.10 7.01 4.81
CA ARG A 8 -2.82 6.50 3.65
C ARG A 8 -2.01 6.74 2.37
N GLU A 9 -1.45 7.95 2.23
CA GLU A 9 -0.66 8.31 1.05
C GLU A 9 0.61 7.47 0.92
N SER A 10 1.33 7.26 2.03
CA SER A 10 2.56 6.47 1.96
C SER A 10 2.27 5.01 1.60
N VAL A 11 1.16 4.47 2.08
CA VAL A 11 0.74 3.10 1.73
C VAL A 11 0.40 3.02 0.24
N LEU A 12 -0.36 3.99 -0.27
CA LEU A 12 -0.73 4.02 -1.68
C LEU A 12 0.49 4.18 -2.59
N ASP A 13 1.42 5.04 -2.23
CA ASP A 13 2.65 5.22 -3.00
C ASP A 13 3.44 3.92 -3.09
N ALA A 14 3.62 3.23 -1.97
CA ALA A 14 4.34 1.97 -1.95
C ALA A 14 3.62 0.90 -2.76
N ALA A 15 2.29 0.87 -2.70
CA ALA A 15 1.49 -0.09 -3.45
C ALA A 15 1.61 0.15 -4.96
N VAL A 16 1.58 1.40 -5.39
CA VAL A 16 1.73 1.75 -6.81
C VAL A 16 3.12 1.33 -7.31
N VAL A 17 4.17 1.62 -6.55
CA VAL A 17 5.53 1.24 -6.92
C VAL A 17 5.65 -0.28 -7.03
N MET A 18 5.10 -1.02 -6.07
CA MET A 18 5.15 -2.48 -6.08
C MET A 18 4.39 -3.06 -7.27
N ALA A 19 3.20 -2.54 -7.55
CA ALA A 19 2.38 -3.01 -8.67
C ALA A 19 3.06 -2.70 -10.01
N ASP A 20 3.69 -1.55 -10.11
CA ASP A 20 4.39 -1.13 -11.32
C ASP A 20 5.60 -2.03 -11.60
N GLY A 21 6.32 -2.42 -10.55
CA GLY A 21 7.51 -3.26 -10.69
C GLY A 21 7.23 -4.74 -10.83
N GLU A 22 6.25 -5.26 -10.10
CA GLU A 22 5.98 -6.70 -10.03
C GLU A 22 4.60 -7.11 -10.56
N GLY A 23 3.72 -6.15 -10.83
CA GLY A 23 2.37 -6.41 -11.29
C GLY A 23 1.36 -6.52 -10.15
N LEU A 24 0.09 -6.26 -10.47
CA LEU A 24 -0.98 -6.28 -9.47
C LEU A 24 -1.19 -7.67 -8.86
N GLY A 25 -0.90 -8.73 -9.62
CA GLY A 25 -1.05 -10.09 -9.12
C GLY A 25 -0.12 -10.43 -7.95
N ARG A 26 0.99 -9.72 -7.86
CA ARG A 26 1.95 -9.91 -6.76
C ARG A 26 1.72 -9.00 -5.58
N LEU A 27 0.85 -8.01 -5.73
CA LEU A 27 0.52 -7.08 -4.66
C LEU A 27 -0.40 -7.75 -3.66
N THR A 28 0.06 -7.87 -2.43
CA THR A 28 -0.75 -8.37 -1.31
C THR A 28 -0.53 -7.45 -0.12
N MET A 29 -1.49 -7.46 0.81
CA MET A 29 -1.36 -6.66 2.03
C MET A 29 -0.12 -7.09 2.81
N ARG A 30 0.14 -8.37 2.87
CA ARG A 30 1.30 -8.91 3.59
C ARG A 30 2.62 -8.45 2.97
N ARG A 31 2.75 -8.52 1.65
CA ARG A 31 3.96 -8.09 0.97
C ARG A 31 4.16 -6.60 1.11
N LEU A 32 3.08 -5.84 0.99
CA LEU A 32 3.12 -4.40 1.14
C LEU A 32 3.57 -4.00 2.55
N ALA A 33 3.06 -4.69 3.56
CA ALA A 33 3.48 -4.44 4.95
C ALA A 33 4.98 -4.70 5.12
N GLY A 34 5.49 -5.79 4.54
CA GLY A 34 6.91 -6.10 4.57
C GLY A 34 7.75 -5.02 3.91
N GLU A 35 7.29 -4.51 2.79
CA GLU A 35 7.99 -3.45 2.06
C GLU A 35 8.03 -2.15 2.86
N LEU A 36 6.96 -1.85 3.58
CA LEU A 36 6.88 -0.65 4.43
C LEU A 36 7.55 -0.83 5.80
N GLY A 37 7.94 -2.06 6.13
CA GLY A 37 8.54 -2.34 7.43
C GLY A 37 7.57 -2.29 8.59
N VAL A 38 6.30 -2.59 8.33
CA VAL A 38 5.25 -2.60 9.36
C VAL A 38 4.51 -3.94 9.34
N GLU A 39 3.68 -4.17 10.35
CA GLU A 39 2.84 -5.35 10.40
C GLU A 39 1.60 -5.16 9.52
N ALA A 40 1.09 -6.24 8.96
CA ALA A 40 -0.10 -6.20 8.11
C ALA A 40 -1.29 -5.56 8.82
N MET A 41 -1.41 -5.79 10.13
CA MET A 41 -2.48 -5.19 10.93
C MET A 41 -2.49 -3.66 10.83
N SER A 42 -1.30 -3.05 10.75
CA SER A 42 -1.18 -1.59 10.59
C SER A 42 -1.78 -1.11 9.28
N LEU A 43 -1.66 -1.91 8.22
CA LEU A 43 -2.27 -1.57 6.93
C LEU A 43 -3.79 -1.66 7.01
N TYR A 44 -4.32 -2.63 7.75
CA TYR A 44 -5.77 -2.81 7.87
C TYR A 44 -6.45 -1.67 8.62
N HIS A 45 -5.70 -0.84 9.34
CA HIS A 45 -6.23 0.39 9.93
C HIS A 45 -6.50 1.45 8.86
N HIS A 46 -5.79 1.38 7.74
CA HIS A 46 -5.95 2.35 6.65
C HIS A 46 -6.82 1.81 5.52
N PHE A 47 -6.74 0.51 5.25
CA PHE A 47 -7.48 -0.15 4.17
C PHE A 47 -8.03 -1.46 4.69
N ALA A 48 -9.34 -1.63 4.65
CA ALA A 48 -9.99 -2.80 5.21
C ALA A 48 -9.59 -4.11 4.53
N ASN A 49 -9.27 -4.03 3.23
CA ASN A 49 -8.88 -5.19 2.44
C ASN A 49 -8.15 -4.73 1.17
N LYS A 50 -7.73 -5.71 0.36
CA LYS A 50 -7.01 -5.40 -0.87
C LYS A 50 -7.88 -4.62 -1.87
N ASP A 51 -9.17 -4.90 -1.92
CA ASP A 51 -10.06 -4.17 -2.83
C ASP A 51 -10.13 -2.69 -2.49
N ALA A 52 -10.19 -2.36 -1.20
CA ALA A 52 -10.15 -0.97 -0.75
C ALA A 52 -8.82 -0.30 -1.12
N LEU A 53 -7.72 -1.05 -1.01
CA LEU A 53 -6.41 -0.56 -1.42
C LEU A 53 -6.38 -0.28 -2.92
N LEU A 54 -6.89 -1.19 -3.73
CA LEU A 54 -6.93 -1.02 -5.18
C LEU A 54 -7.77 0.18 -5.60
N ASP A 55 -8.89 0.41 -4.93
CA ASP A 55 -9.72 1.60 -5.17
C ASP A 55 -8.94 2.88 -4.91
N GLY A 56 -8.20 2.92 -3.81
CA GLY A 56 -7.35 4.07 -3.49
C GLY A 56 -6.26 4.29 -4.52
N MET A 57 -5.68 3.22 -5.03
CA MET A 57 -4.64 3.29 -6.07
C MET A 57 -5.20 3.88 -7.37
N VAL A 58 -6.42 3.51 -7.73
CA VAL A 58 -7.09 4.06 -8.91
C VAL A 58 -7.25 5.57 -8.77
N ASP A 59 -7.66 6.04 -7.61
CA ASP A 59 -7.80 7.47 -7.34
C ASP A 59 -6.47 8.21 -7.52
N VAL A 60 -5.38 7.63 -7.05
CA VAL A 60 -4.04 8.23 -7.18
C VAL A 60 -3.63 8.31 -8.66
N VAL A 61 -3.88 7.25 -9.41
CA VAL A 61 -3.47 7.18 -10.82
C VAL A 61 -4.27 8.14 -11.69
N TYR A 62 -5.54 8.37 -11.37
CA TYR A 62 -6.42 9.21 -12.18
C TYR A 62 -6.56 10.64 -11.68
N THR A 63 -5.82 11.03 -10.67
CA THR A 63 -5.91 12.41 -10.16
C THR A 63 -4.95 13.37 -10.88
#